data_7cd736dabe48106cb5df019a8929344d
#
_entry.id   7cd736dabe48106cb5df019a8929344d
#
_cell.length_a   1.000
_cell.length_b   1.000
_cell.length_c   1.000
_cell.angle_alpha   90.00
_cell.angle_beta   90.00
_cell.angle_gamma   90.00
#
_symmetry.space_group_name_H-M   'P 1'
#
loop_
_entity.id
_entity.type
_entity.pdbx_description
1 polymer ?
#
loop_
_entity_poly.entity_id
_entity_poly.type
_entity_poly.pdbx_seq_one_letter_code
_entity_poly.pdbx_strand_id
1 'polypeptide(L)'
;MDNTKEILTLAVEIGDAMLRCGAEIYRVEDSVIRILEAFGLDDFDAYVLSNGIFASANESREDACSVVRYVPLSATHLGKLAALNQLTRDICNHKCSVAEASERLKQCKNIPVYANAVQLLACGIGCAAFTFMFGGHLPEALYAFFVGLIEQ
;
A
#
# COMPACT_ATOMS: atom_id res chain seq x y z
N MET A 1 -6.72 -23.54 13.32
CA MET A 1 -6.01 -22.44 14.00
C MET A 1 -4.83 -21.85 13.22
N ASP A 2 -3.88 -22.66 12.73
CA ASP A 2 -2.74 -22.07 11.99
C ASP A 2 -3.14 -21.39 10.68
N ASN A 3 -4.05 -21.95 9.90
CA ASN A 3 -4.43 -21.43 8.61
C ASN A 3 -5.17 -20.07 8.68
N THR A 4 -6.17 -19.95 9.57
CA THR A 4 -6.96 -18.71 9.75
C THR A 4 -6.06 -17.56 10.21
N LYS A 5 -5.19 -17.84 11.19
CA LYS A 5 -4.22 -16.84 11.68
C LYS A 5 -3.20 -16.44 10.61
N GLU A 6 -2.76 -17.38 9.78
CA GLU A 6 -1.82 -17.12 8.68
C GLU A 6 -2.48 -16.22 7.62
N ILE A 7 -3.72 -16.53 7.22
CA ILE A 7 -4.50 -15.72 6.27
C ILE A 7 -4.72 -14.31 6.82
N LEU A 8 -5.16 -14.20 8.08
CA LEU A 8 -5.39 -12.91 8.72
C LEU A 8 -4.11 -12.07 8.79
N THR A 9 -3.00 -12.70 9.17
CA THR A 9 -1.69 -12.05 9.21
C THR A 9 -1.27 -11.56 7.84
N LEU A 10 -1.41 -12.39 6.80
CA LEU A 10 -1.07 -12.03 5.43
C LEU A 10 -1.90 -10.85 4.92
N ALA A 11 -3.22 -10.86 5.14
CA ALA A 11 -4.11 -9.78 4.74
C ALA A 11 -3.72 -8.45 5.39
N VAL A 12 -3.47 -8.47 6.72
CA VAL A 12 -3.01 -7.30 7.47
C VAL A 12 -1.62 -6.83 7.03
N GLU A 13 -0.71 -7.74 6.69
CA GLU A 13 0.63 -7.36 6.17
C GLU A 13 0.57 -6.74 4.77
N ILE A 14 -0.35 -7.17 3.92
CA ILE A 14 -0.59 -6.52 2.62
C ILE A 14 -1.16 -5.13 2.86
N GLY A 15 -2.15 -4.99 3.73
CA GLY A 15 -2.74 -3.71 4.12
C GLY A 15 -1.70 -2.74 4.71
N ASP A 16 -0.83 -3.20 5.62
CA ASP A 16 0.29 -2.41 6.18
C ASP A 16 1.22 -1.91 5.07
N ALA A 17 1.60 -2.79 4.14
CA ALA A 17 2.45 -2.41 3.02
C ALA A 17 1.78 -1.39 2.09
N MET A 18 0.47 -1.49 1.85
CA MET A 18 -0.29 -0.54 1.05
C MET A 18 -0.39 0.83 1.73
N LEU A 19 -0.72 0.90 3.03
CA LEU A 19 -0.77 2.15 3.80
C LEU A 19 0.60 2.85 3.79
N ARG A 20 1.69 2.11 4.02
CA ARG A 20 3.06 2.64 3.95
C ARG A 20 3.43 3.18 2.58
N CYS A 21 2.77 2.75 1.53
CA CYS A 21 2.97 3.24 0.17
C CYS A 21 2.04 4.39 -0.21
N GLY A 22 1.24 4.90 0.73
CA GLY A 22 0.34 6.03 0.51
C GLY A 22 -1.01 5.65 -0.10
N ALA A 23 -1.46 4.41 0.11
CA ALA A 23 -2.81 4.02 -0.29
C ALA A 23 -3.87 4.71 0.58
N GLU A 24 -5.01 4.97 -0.02
CA GLU A 24 -6.18 5.52 0.68
C GLU A 24 -6.78 4.49 1.65
N ILE A 25 -7.15 4.92 2.85
CA ILE A 25 -7.61 4.07 3.96
C ILE A 25 -8.73 3.12 3.52
N TYR A 26 -9.78 3.64 2.87
CA TYR A 26 -10.92 2.83 2.43
C TYR A 26 -10.54 1.77 1.39
N ARG A 27 -9.54 2.04 0.53
CA ARG A 27 -9.03 1.07 -0.45
C ARG A 27 -8.23 -0.04 0.20
N VAL A 28 -7.51 0.28 1.26
CA VAL A 28 -6.78 -0.73 2.05
C VAL A 28 -7.78 -1.63 2.77
N GLU A 29 -8.81 -1.05 3.40
CA GLU A 29 -9.86 -1.80 4.08
C GLU A 29 -10.58 -2.76 3.12
N ASP A 30 -11.05 -2.26 1.96
CA ASP A 30 -11.65 -3.10 0.91
C ASP A 30 -10.71 -4.22 0.44
N SER A 31 -9.41 -3.92 0.31
CA SER A 31 -8.41 -4.93 -0.09
C SER A 31 -8.23 -6.01 0.97
N VAL A 32 -8.16 -5.64 2.25
CA VAL A 32 -8.05 -6.60 3.37
C VAL A 32 -9.28 -7.49 3.40
N ILE A 33 -10.47 -6.93 3.35
CA ILE A 33 -11.76 -7.66 3.34
C ILE A 33 -11.76 -8.69 2.19
N ARG A 34 -11.50 -8.24 0.96
CA ARG A 34 -11.49 -9.13 -0.22
C ARG A 34 -10.47 -10.25 -0.15
N ILE A 35 -9.31 -10.01 0.46
CA ILE A 35 -8.29 -11.04 0.65
C ILE A 35 -8.81 -12.12 1.62
N LEU A 36 -9.44 -11.71 2.73
CA LEU A 36 -10.00 -12.63 3.71
C LEU A 36 -11.11 -13.49 3.08
N GLU A 37 -12.04 -12.86 2.35
CA GLU A 37 -13.11 -13.53 1.60
C GLU A 37 -12.55 -14.53 0.56
N ALA A 38 -11.53 -14.12 -0.21
CA ALA A 38 -10.92 -14.94 -1.25
C ALA A 38 -10.26 -16.21 -0.72
N PHE A 39 -9.77 -16.17 0.52
CA PHE A 39 -9.23 -17.34 1.22
C PHE A 39 -10.29 -18.11 2.02
N GLY A 40 -11.58 -17.74 1.91
CA GLY A 40 -12.71 -18.51 2.45
C GLY A 40 -13.00 -18.23 3.92
N LEU A 41 -12.65 -17.06 4.44
CA LEU A 41 -13.11 -16.63 5.77
C LEU A 41 -14.48 -15.96 5.61
N ASP A 42 -15.48 -16.43 6.41
CA ASP A 42 -16.85 -15.92 6.38
C ASP A 42 -17.20 -15.06 7.60
N ASP A 43 -16.56 -15.32 8.76
CA ASP A 43 -16.80 -14.59 10.02
C ASP A 43 -15.54 -13.83 10.43
N PHE A 44 -15.45 -12.59 9.98
CA PHE A 44 -14.32 -11.70 10.27
C PHE A 44 -14.74 -10.23 10.29
N ASP A 45 -13.96 -9.42 11.00
CA ASP A 45 -14.04 -7.96 10.97
C ASP A 45 -12.67 -7.38 10.59
N ALA A 46 -12.68 -6.31 9.79
CA ALA A 46 -11.49 -5.56 9.48
C ALA A 46 -11.77 -4.05 9.55
N TYR A 47 -10.89 -3.32 10.21
CA TYR A 47 -10.99 -1.88 10.36
C TYR A 47 -9.63 -1.21 10.16
N VAL A 48 -9.57 -0.22 9.30
CA VAL A 48 -8.33 0.46 8.90
C VAL A 48 -8.37 1.93 9.27
N LEU A 49 -7.33 2.37 9.96
CA LEU A 49 -7.06 3.77 10.30
C LEU A 49 -5.82 4.28 9.54
N SER A 50 -5.60 5.59 9.59
CA SER A 50 -4.41 6.21 8.97
C SER A 50 -3.07 5.67 9.49
N ASN A 51 -3.06 5.14 10.71
CA ASN A 51 -1.86 4.64 11.40
C ASN A 51 -2.03 3.25 12.02
N GLY A 52 -3.07 2.52 11.67
CA GLY A 52 -3.30 1.19 12.25
C GLY A 52 -4.31 0.35 11.49
N ILE A 53 -4.15 -0.96 11.59
CA ILE A 53 -5.06 -1.97 11.05
C ILE A 53 -5.45 -2.90 12.19
N PHE A 54 -6.74 -3.15 12.29
CA PHE A 54 -7.35 -4.09 13.22
C PHE A 54 -8.09 -5.12 12.38
N ALA A 55 -7.82 -6.39 12.60
CA ALA A 55 -8.56 -7.46 11.96
C ALA A 55 -8.76 -8.62 12.93
N SER A 56 -9.94 -9.20 12.91
CA SER A 56 -10.31 -10.36 13.70
C SER A 56 -11.04 -11.37 12.84
N ALA A 57 -10.87 -12.64 13.13
CA ALA A 57 -11.62 -13.71 12.50
C ALA A 57 -11.96 -14.79 13.54
N ASN A 58 -13.15 -15.35 13.43
CA ASN A 58 -13.61 -16.43 14.27
C ASN A 58 -13.60 -17.75 13.48
N GLU A 59 -12.90 -18.74 13.99
CA GLU A 59 -12.92 -20.11 13.42
C GLU A 59 -14.00 -20.96 14.09
N SER A 60 -14.32 -20.65 15.36
CA SER A 60 -15.41 -21.20 16.14
C SER A 60 -15.81 -20.20 17.24
N ARG A 61 -16.95 -20.44 17.94
CA ARG A 61 -17.40 -19.57 19.04
C ARG A 61 -16.38 -19.45 20.20
N GLU A 62 -15.38 -20.33 20.27
CA GLU A 62 -14.40 -20.37 21.36
C GLU A 62 -12.99 -19.93 20.89
N ASP A 63 -12.73 -19.85 19.57
CA ASP A 63 -11.42 -19.57 19.00
C ASP A 63 -11.46 -18.30 18.11
N ALA A 64 -11.38 -17.13 18.73
CA ALA A 64 -11.21 -15.87 18.04
C ALA A 64 -9.72 -15.55 17.84
N CYS A 65 -9.33 -15.22 16.62
CA CYS A 65 -8.00 -14.73 16.29
C CYS A 65 -8.08 -13.24 15.94
N SER A 66 -7.23 -12.41 16.51
CA SER A 66 -7.15 -11.00 16.16
C SER A 66 -5.72 -10.56 15.91
N VAL A 67 -5.55 -9.66 14.94
CA VAL A 67 -4.27 -9.03 14.59
C VAL A 67 -4.43 -7.53 14.63
N VAL A 68 -3.54 -6.88 15.37
CA VAL A 68 -3.44 -5.42 15.44
C VAL A 68 -2.06 -5.00 14.91
N ARG A 69 -2.04 -4.08 13.96
CA ARG A 69 -0.81 -3.57 13.37
C ARG A 69 -0.75 -2.05 13.45
N TYR A 70 0.28 -1.52 14.11
CA TYR A 70 0.61 -0.10 14.00
C TYR A 70 1.37 0.17 12.70
N VAL A 71 0.93 1.17 11.95
CA VAL A 71 1.52 1.58 10.67
C VAL A 71 2.06 3.00 10.79
N PRO A 72 3.38 3.20 10.88
CA PRO A 72 3.93 4.55 10.87
C PRO A 72 3.74 5.22 9.52
N LEU A 73 3.59 6.55 9.53
CA LEU A 73 3.57 7.36 8.32
C LEU A 73 4.85 7.13 7.51
N SER A 74 4.70 6.99 6.20
CA SER A 74 5.79 6.74 5.27
C SER A 74 5.57 7.51 3.97
N ALA A 75 6.65 7.67 3.18
CA ALA A 75 6.57 8.34 1.88
C ALA A 75 5.82 7.50 0.85
N THR A 76 5.07 8.15 -0.02
CA THR A 76 4.33 7.50 -1.11
C THR A 76 5.26 6.79 -2.09
N HIS A 77 4.92 5.54 -2.44
CA HIS A 77 5.66 4.74 -3.42
C HIS A 77 4.71 4.05 -4.39
N LEU A 78 4.35 4.74 -5.47
CA LEU A 78 3.33 4.28 -6.43
C LEU A 78 3.70 2.95 -7.10
N GLY A 79 4.98 2.69 -7.37
CA GLY A 79 5.43 1.42 -7.94
C GLY A 79 5.17 0.21 -7.03
N LYS A 80 5.46 0.33 -5.74
CA LYS A 80 5.13 -0.71 -4.75
C LYS A 80 3.62 -0.86 -4.63
N LEU A 81 2.89 0.26 -4.57
CA LEU A 81 1.44 0.24 -4.47
C LEU A 81 0.79 -0.46 -5.67
N ALA A 82 1.28 -0.21 -6.89
CA ALA A 82 0.81 -0.90 -8.09
C ALA A 82 1.03 -2.42 -8.02
N ALA A 83 2.21 -2.86 -7.55
CA ALA A 83 2.53 -4.27 -7.36
C ALA A 83 1.65 -4.93 -6.29
N LEU A 84 1.40 -4.24 -5.16
CA LEU A 84 0.51 -4.72 -4.09
C LEU A 84 -0.94 -4.83 -4.56
N ASN A 85 -1.44 -3.85 -5.31
CA ASN A 85 -2.76 -3.92 -5.93
C ASN A 85 -2.88 -5.09 -6.93
N GLN A 86 -1.79 -5.40 -7.67
CA GLN A 86 -1.79 -6.56 -8.55
C GLN A 86 -1.81 -7.87 -7.75
N LEU A 87 -1.03 -7.96 -6.67
CA LEU A 87 -1.04 -9.11 -5.76
C LEU A 87 -2.45 -9.34 -5.18
N THR A 88 -3.12 -8.29 -4.69
CA THR A 88 -4.51 -8.38 -4.19
C THR A 88 -5.45 -8.90 -5.25
N ARG A 89 -5.38 -8.40 -6.50
CA ARG A 89 -6.20 -8.90 -7.61
C ARG A 89 -5.94 -10.38 -7.92
N ASP A 90 -4.69 -10.81 -7.88
CA ASP A 90 -4.34 -12.21 -8.15
C ASP A 90 -4.84 -13.14 -7.04
N ILE A 91 -4.81 -12.71 -5.78
CA ILE A 91 -5.44 -13.44 -4.65
C ILE A 91 -6.95 -13.55 -4.87
N CYS A 92 -7.63 -12.44 -5.13
CA CYS A 92 -9.09 -12.41 -5.36
C CYS A 92 -9.52 -13.24 -6.58
N ASN A 93 -8.64 -13.46 -7.54
CA ASN A 93 -8.87 -14.34 -8.68
C ASN A 93 -8.41 -15.80 -8.44
N HIS A 94 -8.10 -16.17 -7.21
CA HIS A 94 -7.63 -17.52 -6.82
C HIS A 94 -6.39 -18.00 -7.60
N LYS A 95 -5.48 -17.08 -7.98
CA LYS A 95 -4.28 -17.39 -8.76
C LYS A 95 -3.06 -17.78 -7.91
N CYS A 96 -3.15 -17.64 -6.58
CA CYS A 96 -2.06 -17.97 -5.68
C CYS A 96 -2.57 -18.48 -4.33
N SER A 97 -1.80 -19.38 -3.76
CA SER A 97 -1.95 -19.87 -2.38
C SER A 97 -1.46 -18.83 -1.36
N VAL A 98 -1.75 -19.06 -0.08
CA VAL A 98 -1.27 -18.20 1.03
C VAL A 98 0.26 -18.11 1.03
N ALA A 99 0.95 -19.23 0.86
CA ALA A 99 2.41 -19.28 0.84
C ALA A 99 3.01 -18.51 -0.35
N GLU A 100 2.45 -18.66 -1.55
CA GLU A 100 2.86 -17.91 -2.75
C GLU A 100 2.59 -16.42 -2.61
N ALA A 101 1.43 -16.03 -2.05
CA ALA A 101 1.09 -14.65 -1.79
C ALA A 101 2.05 -14.00 -0.79
N SER A 102 2.45 -14.73 0.26
CA SER A 102 3.44 -14.28 1.24
C SER A 102 4.81 -14.03 0.60
N GLU A 103 5.26 -14.91 -0.30
CA GLU A 103 6.54 -14.73 -1.00
C GLU A 103 6.48 -13.55 -1.97
N ARG A 104 5.39 -13.41 -2.72
CA ARG A 104 5.18 -12.26 -3.60
C ARG A 104 5.09 -10.94 -2.83
N LEU A 105 4.50 -10.95 -1.64
CA LEU A 105 4.50 -9.77 -0.76
C LEU A 105 5.91 -9.31 -0.40
N LYS A 106 6.82 -10.26 -0.08
CA LYS A 106 8.24 -9.94 0.17
C LYS A 106 8.88 -9.30 -1.05
N GLN A 107 8.60 -9.81 -2.25
CA GLN A 107 9.10 -9.23 -3.50
C GLN A 107 8.57 -7.80 -3.70
N CYS A 108 7.28 -7.55 -3.47
CA CYS A 108 6.69 -6.21 -3.54
C CYS A 108 7.34 -5.24 -2.54
N LYS A 109 7.60 -5.69 -1.31
CA LYS A 109 8.27 -4.87 -0.28
C LYS A 109 9.70 -4.48 -0.68
N ASN A 110 10.39 -5.31 -1.48
CA ASN A 110 11.77 -5.12 -1.90
C ASN A 110 11.93 -4.31 -3.20
N ILE A 111 10.86 -3.81 -3.83
CA ILE A 111 10.97 -2.93 -5.00
C ILE A 111 11.79 -1.69 -4.61
N PRO A 112 12.88 -1.38 -5.34
CA PRO A 112 13.77 -0.28 -4.98
C PRO A 112 13.09 1.08 -5.20
N VAL A 113 13.48 2.05 -4.37
CA VAL A 113 13.17 3.47 -4.57
C VAL A 113 14.14 4.03 -5.60
N TYR A 114 13.69 4.94 -6.45
CA TYR A 114 14.58 5.65 -7.37
C TYR A 114 15.67 6.42 -6.62
N ALA A 115 16.84 6.57 -7.24
CA ALA A 115 17.94 7.34 -6.66
C ALA A 115 17.48 8.80 -6.38
N ASN A 116 17.95 9.37 -5.28
CA ASN A 116 17.56 10.72 -4.84
C ASN A 116 17.70 11.77 -5.94
N ALA A 117 18.77 11.69 -6.75
CA ALA A 117 18.99 12.61 -7.88
C ALA A 117 17.87 12.55 -8.92
N VAL A 118 17.32 11.34 -9.19
CA VAL A 118 16.20 11.17 -10.12
C VAL A 118 14.92 11.75 -9.54
N GLN A 119 14.68 11.56 -8.24
CA GLN A 119 13.52 12.11 -7.56
C GLN A 119 13.56 13.65 -7.54
N LEU A 120 14.71 14.23 -7.18
CA LEU A 120 14.95 15.68 -7.21
C LEU A 120 14.67 16.28 -8.61
N LEU A 121 15.25 15.70 -9.65
CA LEU A 121 15.04 16.17 -11.02
C LEU A 121 13.57 16.05 -11.44
N ALA A 122 12.92 14.94 -11.11
CA ALA A 122 11.49 14.73 -11.41
C ALA A 122 10.61 15.78 -10.71
N CYS A 123 10.91 16.10 -9.44
CA CYS A 123 10.20 17.14 -8.70
C CYS A 123 10.38 18.52 -9.34
N GLY A 124 11.63 18.93 -9.64
CA GLY A 124 11.90 20.19 -10.32
C GLY A 124 11.20 20.31 -11.69
N ILE A 125 11.28 19.26 -12.52
CA ILE A 125 10.59 19.21 -13.81
C ILE A 125 9.07 19.31 -13.63
N GLY A 126 8.52 18.61 -12.64
CA GLY A 126 7.08 18.66 -12.30
C GLY A 126 6.65 20.08 -11.95
N CYS A 127 7.34 20.74 -11.05
CA CYS A 127 7.05 22.14 -10.66
C CYS A 127 7.11 23.10 -11.86
N ALA A 128 8.13 22.98 -12.72
CA ALA A 128 8.23 23.77 -13.93
C ALA A 128 7.07 23.52 -14.90
N ALA A 129 6.71 22.25 -15.13
CA ALA A 129 5.61 21.86 -16.00
C ALA A 129 4.25 22.41 -15.49
N PHE A 130 3.98 22.31 -14.19
CA PHE A 130 2.78 22.88 -13.59
C PHE A 130 2.71 24.39 -13.77
N THR A 131 3.84 25.10 -13.63
CA THR A 131 3.90 26.55 -13.88
C THR A 131 3.42 26.90 -15.30
N PHE A 132 3.88 26.15 -16.31
CA PHE A 132 3.39 26.34 -17.69
C PHE A 132 1.89 26.03 -17.83
N MET A 133 1.40 24.96 -17.20
CA MET A 133 -0.03 24.60 -17.24
C MET A 133 -0.93 25.68 -16.66
N PHE A 134 -0.45 26.43 -15.67
CA PHE A 134 -1.17 27.55 -15.05
C PHE A 134 -0.91 28.89 -15.73
N GLY A 135 -0.31 28.91 -16.92
CA GLY A 135 -0.14 30.11 -17.73
C GLY A 135 1.12 30.93 -17.41
N GLY A 136 2.05 30.36 -16.64
CA GLY A 136 3.35 31.00 -16.37
C GLY A 136 4.28 30.95 -17.58
N HIS A 137 5.26 31.88 -17.60
CA HIS A 137 6.27 31.99 -18.63
C HIS A 137 7.58 31.27 -18.25
N LEU A 138 8.52 31.22 -19.17
CA LEU A 138 9.80 30.50 -18.99
C LEU A 138 10.61 30.95 -17.75
N PRO A 139 10.71 32.26 -17.41
CA PRO A 139 11.42 32.68 -16.19
C PRO A 139 10.78 32.12 -14.90
N GLU A 140 9.46 32.14 -14.80
CA GLU A 140 8.74 31.63 -13.64
C GLU A 140 8.86 30.10 -13.52
N ALA A 141 8.82 29.39 -14.65
CA ALA A 141 9.04 27.95 -14.69
C ALA A 141 10.47 27.55 -14.23
N LEU A 142 11.49 28.34 -14.58
CA LEU A 142 12.84 28.16 -14.09
C LEU A 142 12.93 28.35 -12.56
N TYR A 143 12.32 29.40 -12.02
CA TYR A 143 12.26 29.57 -10.56
C TYR A 143 11.54 28.40 -9.88
N ALA A 144 10.40 27.98 -10.41
CA ALA A 144 9.64 26.84 -9.88
C ALA A 144 10.46 25.54 -9.92
N PHE A 145 11.26 25.32 -10.99
CA PHE A 145 12.17 24.18 -11.06
C PHE A 145 13.16 24.17 -9.89
N PHE A 146 13.85 25.28 -9.63
CA PHE A 146 14.82 25.35 -8.54
C PHE A 146 14.17 25.20 -7.17
N VAL A 147 12.98 25.78 -6.96
CA VAL A 147 12.20 25.60 -5.72
C VAL A 147 11.88 24.12 -5.52
N GLY A 148 11.40 23.42 -6.56
CA GLY A 148 11.12 22.00 -6.50
C GLY A 148 12.32 21.10 -6.21
N LEU A 149 13.55 21.56 -6.49
CA LEU A 149 14.79 20.85 -6.09
C LEU A 149 15.09 21.01 -4.59
N ILE A 150 14.62 22.07 -3.94
CA ILE A 150 14.93 22.38 -2.53
C ILE A 150 13.91 21.75 -1.60
N GLU A 151 12.67 21.56 -2.05
CA GLU A 151 11.54 21.09 -1.24
C GLU A 151 11.48 19.57 -1.05
N GLN A 152 12.31 18.81 -1.78
CA GLN A 152 12.42 17.36 -1.66
C GLN A 152 13.41 17.01 -0.53
#